data_f9c8f6088c5b6ede867e8c203e531097
#
_entry.id   f9c8f6088c5b6ede867e8c203e531097
#
_cell.length_a   1.000
_cell.length_b   1.000
_cell.length_c   1.000
_cell.angle_alpha   90.00
_cell.angle_beta   90.00
_cell.angle_gamma   90.00
#
_symmetry.space_group_name_H-M   'P 1'
#
loop_
_entity.id
_entity.type
_entity.pdbx_description
1 polymer ?
#
loop_
_entity_poly.entity_id
_entity_poly.type
_entity_poly.pdbx_seq_one_letter_code
_entity_poly.pdbx_strand_id
1 'polypeptide(L)'
;MPGIHFREVVCMLGIFGLFLQAAAGHILYLALHLESGSFPRPLPPDRERAAFADLQKGGAAAAQARDTLIRHNLRLVAHICKKYYAGNSAQDDMISIGTIGLIKAVDTFDP
;
A
#
# COMPACT_ATOMS: atom_id res chain seq x y z
N MET A 1 -36.35 6.83 16.59
CA MET A 1 -36.32 8.19 16.02
C MET A 1 -35.60 8.14 14.68
N PRO A 2 -36.34 8.19 13.55
CA PRO A 2 -35.72 7.99 12.24
C PRO A 2 -34.76 9.11 11.81
N GLY A 3 -34.84 10.31 12.34
CA GLY A 3 -33.99 11.42 11.94
C GLY A 3 -32.56 11.38 12.47
N ILE A 4 -32.29 10.72 13.59
CA ILE A 4 -30.96 10.62 14.18
C ILE A 4 -30.15 9.55 13.46
N HIS A 5 -30.77 8.42 13.18
CA HIS A 5 -30.14 7.33 12.44
C HIS A 5 -29.79 7.72 11.01
N PHE A 6 -30.62 8.55 10.37
CA PHE A 6 -30.34 9.01 9.00
C PHE A 6 -29.08 9.87 8.95
N ARG A 7 -28.88 10.77 9.89
CA ARG A 7 -27.67 11.61 9.94
C ARG A 7 -26.40 10.79 10.20
N GLU A 8 -26.48 9.83 11.11
CA GLU A 8 -25.36 8.93 11.38
C GLU A 8 -25.02 8.07 10.18
N VAL A 9 -26.01 7.53 9.49
CA VAL A 9 -25.82 6.74 8.27
C VAL A 9 -25.19 7.59 7.17
N VAL A 10 -25.64 8.83 6.99
CA VAL A 10 -25.08 9.76 6.00
C VAL A 10 -23.62 10.10 6.34
N CYS A 11 -23.31 10.31 7.62
CA CYS A 11 -21.93 10.55 8.06
C CYS A 11 -21.04 9.31 7.82
N MET A 12 -21.53 8.13 8.16
CA MET A 12 -20.79 6.88 7.92
C MET A 12 -20.57 6.62 6.42
N LEU A 13 -21.59 6.86 5.61
CA LEU A 13 -21.47 6.75 4.14
C LEU A 13 -20.49 7.77 3.59
N GLY A 14 -20.47 8.99 4.12
CA GLY A 14 -19.51 10.03 3.73
C GLY A 14 -18.07 9.65 4.08
N ILE A 15 -17.82 9.16 5.29
CA ILE A 15 -16.51 8.68 5.73
C ILE A 15 -16.07 7.48 4.91
N PHE A 16 -16.97 6.53 4.68
CA PHE A 16 -16.71 5.35 3.85
C PHE A 16 -16.40 5.73 2.40
N GLY A 17 -17.14 6.69 1.85
CA GLY A 17 -16.90 7.23 0.51
C GLY A 17 -15.53 7.92 0.39
N LEU A 18 -15.14 8.71 1.40
CA LEU A 18 -13.81 9.32 1.46
C LEU A 18 -12.71 8.26 1.56
N PHE A 19 -12.92 7.23 2.35
CA PHE A 19 -11.98 6.11 2.49
C PHE A 19 -11.83 5.35 1.18
N LEU A 20 -12.93 5.06 0.49
CA LEU A 20 -12.92 4.43 -0.83
C LEU A 20 -12.22 5.30 -1.87
N GLN A 21 -12.43 6.60 -1.84
CA GLN A 21 -11.77 7.55 -2.74
C GLN A 21 -10.26 7.58 -2.52
N ALA A 22 -9.82 7.60 -1.27
CA ALA A 22 -8.40 7.54 -0.93
C ALA A 22 -7.78 6.21 -1.40
N ALA A 23 -8.46 5.09 -1.15
CA ALA A 23 -8.02 3.78 -1.61
C ALA A 23 -7.97 3.69 -3.14
N ALA A 24 -8.99 4.22 -3.84
CA ALA A 24 -9.02 4.26 -5.30
C ALA A 24 -7.88 5.11 -5.87
N GLY A 25 -7.55 6.23 -5.24
CA GLY A 25 -6.41 7.07 -5.62
C GLY A 25 -5.08 6.33 -5.50
N HIS A 26 -4.89 5.57 -4.45
CA HIS A 26 -3.70 4.73 -4.26
C HIS A 26 -3.62 3.60 -5.29
N ILE A 27 -4.73 2.94 -5.57
CA ILE A 27 -4.81 1.88 -6.57
C ILE A 27 -4.53 2.45 -7.97
N LEU A 28 -5.08 3.60 -8.31
CA LEU A 28 -4.83 4.27 -9.59
C LEU A 28 -3.35 4.67 -9.71
N TYR A 29 -2.76 5.21 -8.66
CA TYR A 29 -1.33 5.53 -8.63
C TYR A 29 -0.47 4.30 -8.87
N LEU A 30 -0.78 3.18 -8.20
CA LEU A 30 -0.10 1.90 -8.38
C LEU A 30 -0.28 1.36 -9.79
N ALA A 31 -1.49 1.44 -10.36
CA ALA A 31 -1.78 0.98 -11.72
C ALA A 31 -0.98 1.77 -12.75
N LEU A 32 -0.90 3.10 -12.61
CA LEU A 32 -0.12 3.95 -13.48
C LEU A 32 1.39 3.64 -13.40
N HIS A 33 1.90 3.34 -12.21
CA HIS A 33 3.29 2.95 -12.00
C HIS A 33 3.59 1.56 -12.55
N LEU A 34 2.64 0.63 -12.46
CA LEU A 34 2.74 -0.70 -13.04
C LEU A 34 2.85 -0.66 -14.56
N GLU A 35 2.06 0.19 -15.22
CA GLU A 35 2.08 0.36 -16.67
C GLU A 35 3.37 1.02 -17.15
N SER A 36 3.91 1.95 -16.40
CA SER A 36 5.16 2.64 -16.77
C SER A 36 6.42 1.80 -16.53
N GLY A 37 6.31 0.69 -15.82
CA GLY A 37 7.45 -0.18 -15.51
C GLY A 37 8.52 0.47 -14.63
N SER A 38 8.25 1.64 -14.07
CA SER A 38 9.22 2.44 -13.32
C SER A 38 9.01 2.35 -11.82
N PHE A 39 9.19 1.15 -11.27
CA PHE A 39 9.28 1.01 -9.82
C PHE A 39 10.63 1.54 -9.33
N PRO A 40 10.66 2.19 -8.16
CA PRO A 40 11.92 2.59 -7.54
C PRO A 40 12.85 1.41 -7.34
N ARG A 41 14.15 1.64 -7.40
CA ARG A 41 15.15 0.61 -7.10
C ARG A 41 15.03 0.18 -5.65
N PRO A 42 15.34 -1.10 -5.34
CA PRO A 42 15.40 -1.55 -3.95
C PRO A 42 16.37 -0.68 -3.14
N LEU A 43 16.04 -0.46 -1.87
CA LEU A 43 16.92 0.27 -0.95
C LEU A 43 18.20 -0.52 -0.69
N PRO A 44 19.36 0.16 -0.56
CA PRO A 44 20.55 -0.48 0.00
C PRO A 44 20.28 -0.99 1.42
N PRO A 45 20.97 -2.06 1.88
CA PRO A 45 20.70 -2.65 3.18
C PRO A 45 20.81 -1.69 4.38
N ASP A 46 21.73 -0.74 4.32
CA ASP A 46 21.91 0.27 5.36
C ASP A 46 20.73 1.25 5.42
N ARG A 47 20.19 1.68 4.27
CA ARG A 47 19.01 2.54 4.20
C ARG A 47 17.75 1.82 4.61
N GLU A 48 17.63 0.56 4.25
CA GLU A 48 16.49 -0.27 4.66
C GLU A 48 16.45 -0.43 6.18
N ARG A 49 17.60 -0.71 6.81
CA ARG A 49 17.70 -0.77 8.28
C ARG A 49 17.36 0.56 8.94
N ALA A 50 17.82 1.67 8.36
CA ALA A 50 17.48 3.01 8.86
C ALA A 50 15.97 3.27 8.79
N ALA A 51 15.32 2.86 7.71
CA ALA A 51 13.88 3.00 7.57
C ALA A 51 13.12 2.16 8.60
N PHE A 52 13.55 0.93 8.86
CA PHE A 52 12.95 0.09 9.91
C PHE A 52 13.16 0.69 11.31
N ALA A 53 14.31 1.30 11.56
CA ALA A 53 14.55 2.01 12.81
C ALA A 53 13.62 3.22 12.97
N ASP A 54 13.38 3.97 11.89
CA ASP A 54 12.47 5.12 11.89
C ASP A 54 11.00 4.72 12.11
N LEU A 55 10.60 3.53 11.65
CA LEU A 55 9.27 2.99 11.95
C LEU A 55 9.01 2.88 13.46
N GLN A 56 10.03 2.56 14.24
CA GLN A 56 9.92 2.40 15.70
C GLN A 56 9.78 3.74 16.43
N LYS A 57 10.20 4.83 15.81
CA LYS A 57 10.13 6.16 16.42
C LYS A 57 8.73 6.75 16.49
N GLY A 58 7.81 6.29 15.65
CA GLY A 58 6.47 6.86 15.54
C GLY A 58 6.43 8.23 14.87
N GLY A 59 5.25 8.80 14.76
CA GLY A 59 5.05 10.14 14.21
C GLY A 59 5.35 10.24 12.71
N ALA A 60 5.77 11.44 12.27
CA ALA A 60 6.04 11.75 10.87
C ALA A 60 7.19 10.92 10.29
N ALA A 61 8.23 10.65 11.08
CA ALA A 61 9.35 9.83 10.65
C ALA A 61 8.92 8.40 10.32
N ALA A 62 8.06 7.82 11.14
CA ALA A 62 7.49 6.49 10.91
C ALA A 62 6.61 6.46 9.65
N ALA A 63 5.80 7.49 9.43
CA ALA A 63 4.95 7.59 8.25
C ALA A 63 5.78 7.66 6.96
N GLN A 64 6.84 8.44 6.95
CA GLN A 64 7.76 8.53 5.81
C GLN A 64 8.52 7.22 5.58
N ALA A 65 8.99 6.59 6.64
CA ALA A 65 9.70 5.32 6.56
C ALA A 65 8.79 4.20 6.03
N ARG A 66 7.53 4.16 6.47
CA ARG A 66 6.52 3.24 5.98
C ARG A 66 6.31 3.40 4.47
N ASP A 67 6.11 4.62 4.02
CA ASP A 67 5.92 4.92 2.60
C ASP A 67 7.15 4.52 1.76
N THR A 68 8.34 4.83 2.24
CA THR A 68 9.60 4.48 1.59
C THR A 68 9.76 2.96 1.47
N LEU A 69 9.53 2.22 2.55
CA LEU A 69 9.65 0.76 2.57
C LEU A 69 8.66 0.11 1.59
N ILE A 70 7.43 0.59 1.55
CA ILE A 70 6.41 0.05 0.63
C ILE A 70 6.82 0.33 -0.82
N ARG A 71 7.15 1.56 -1.16
CA ARG A 71 7.50 1.95 -2.53
C ARG A 71 8.70 1.18 -3.07
N HIS A 72 9.75 1.07 -2.27
CA HIS A 72 10.99 0.42 -2.71
C HIS A 72 10.94 -1.10 -2.71
N ASN A 73 9.85 -1.70 -2.22
CA ASN A 73 9.61 -3.14 -2.27
C ASN A 73 8.53 -3.56 -3.28
N LEU A 74 7.89 -2.60 -3.97
CA LEU A 74 6.89 -2.90 -5.00
C LEU A 74 7.47 -3.69 -6.17
N ARG A 75 8.71 -3.43 -6.54
CA ARG A 75 9.40 -4.17 -7.60
C ARG A 75 9.53 -5.65 -7.26
N LEU A 76 9.82 -5.96 -6.00
CA LEU A 76 9.87 -7.34 -5.51
C LEU A 76 8.50 -8.01 -5.62
N VAL A 77 7.44 -7.33 -5.23
CA VAL A 77 6.06 -7.84 -5.35
C VAL A 77 5.74 -8.15 -6.81
N ALA A 78 6.02 -7.24 -7.72
CA ALA A 78 5.80 -7.43 -9.15
C ALA A 78 6.60 -8.62 -9.69
N HIS A 79 7.85 -8.76 -9.27
CA HIS A 79 8.72 -9.87 -9.68
C HIS A 79 8.17 -11.22 -9.21
N ILE A 80 7.74 -11.31 -7.97
CA ILE A 80 7.15 -12.54 -7.41
C ILE A 80 5.86 -12.88 -8.15
N CYS A 81 5.00 -11.91 -8.39
CA CYS A 81 3.75 -12.12 -9.12
C CYS A 81 3.99 -12.61 -10.54
N LYS A 82 4.96 -12.04 -11.25
CA LYS A 82 5.34 -12.50 -12.59
C LYS A 82 5.85 -13.94 -12.58
N LYS A 83 6.63 -14.30 -11.58
CA LYS A 83 7.21 -15.63 -11.48
C LYS A 83 6.16 -16.73 -11.26
N TYR A 84 5.18 -16.47 -10.40
CA TYR A 84 4.21 -17.48 -10.00
C TYR A 84 2.89 -17.42 -10.76
N TYR A 85 2.57 -16.28 -11.37
CA TYR A 85 1.28 -16.06 -12.02
C TYR A 85 1.42 -15.61 -13.48
N ALA A 86 2.58 -15.87 -14.09
CA ALA A 86 2.83 -15.50 -15.48
C ALA A 86 1.83 -16.20 -16.41
N GLY A 87 1.24 -15.44 -17.34
CA GLY A 87 0.28 -15.96 -18.32
C GLY A 87 -1.17 -15.97 -17.82
N ASN A 88 -1.44 -15.52 -16.61
CA ASN A 88 -2.80 -15.38 -16.09
C ASN A 88 -3.30 -13.95 -16.33
N SER A 89 -4.53 -13.82 -16.84
CA SER A 89 -5.18 -12.51 -17.06
C SER A 89 -5.42 -11.71 -15.77
N ALA A 90 -5.29 -12.35 -14.61
CA ALA A 90 -5.43 -11.76 -13.29
C ALA A 90 -4.10 -11.26 -12.70
N GLN A 91 -3.07 -11.04 -13.51
CA GLN A 91 -1.75 -10.61 -13.03
C GLN A 91 -1.81 -9.28 -12.28
N ASP A 92 -2.57 -8.32 -12.80
CA ASP A 92 -2.75 -7.02 -12.14
C ASP A 92 -3.45 -7.15 -10.79
N ASP A 93 -4.45 -8.02 -10.70
CA ASP A 93 -5.13 -8.32 -9.44
C ASP A 93 -4.18 -8.97 -8.43
N MET A 94 -3.32 -9.88 -8.89
CA MET A 94 -2.32 -10.51 -8.04
C MET A 94 -1.29 -9.52 -7.50
N ILE A 95 -0.86 -8.57 -8.32
CA ILE A 95 0.04 -7.50 -7.87
C ILE A 95 -0.66 -6.62 -6.82
N SER A 96 -1.93 -6.32 -7.02
CA SER A 96 -2.72 -5.56 -6.04
C SER A 96 -2.84 -6.30 -4.70
N ILE A 97 -3.14 -7.59 -4.74
CA ILE A 97 -3.20 -8.44 -3.54
C ILE A 97 -1.82 -8.53 -2.87
N GLY A 98 -0.78 -8.73 -3.65
CA GLY A 98 0.60 -8.77 -3.14
C GLY A 98 1.02 -7.45 -2.48
N THR A 99 0.59 -6.33 -3.03
CA THR A 99 0.83 -5.00 -2.45
C THR A 99 0.13 -4.84 -1.10
N ILE A 100 -1.10 -5.32 -0.98
CA ILE A 100 -1.83 -5.32 0.30
C ILE A 100 -1.08 -6.17 1.33
N GLY A 101 -0.57 -7.33 0.92
CA GLY A 101 0.26 -8.18 1.77
C GLY A 101 1.55 -7.47 2.23
N LEU A 102 2.20 -6.75 1.34
CA LEU A 102 3.40 -5.95 1.66
C LEU A 102 3.08 -4.85 2.67
N ILE A 103 2.00 -4.12 2.48
CA ILE A 103 1.56 -3.07 3.40
C ILE A 103 1.33 -3.65 4.79
N LYS A 104 0.63 -4.77 4.86
CA LYS A 104 0.38 -5.48 6.12
C LYS A 104 1.69 -5.94 6.77
N ALA A 105 2.63 -6.45 6.00
CA ALA A 105 3.91 -6.89 6.50
C ALA A 105 4.73 -5.74 7.09
N VAL A 106 4.75 -4.58 6.43
CA VAL A 106 5.43 -3.38 6.94
C VAL A 106 4.77 -2.87 8.22
N ASP A 107 3.43 -2.85 8.27
CA ASP A 107 2.67 -2.35 9.41
C ASP A 107 2.78 -3.26 10.64
N THR A 108 3.02 -4.55 10.45
CA THR A 108 3.11 -5.54 11.54
C THR A 108 4.53 -5.99 11.82
N PHE A 109 5.51 -5.39 11.15
CA PHE A 109 6.93 -5.76 11.33
C PHE A 109 7.39 -5.47 12.76
N ASP A 110 7.93 -6.51 13.40
CA ASP A 110 8.51 -6.44 14.74
C ASP A 110 9.96 -6.90 14.64
N PRO A 111 10.91 -5.98 14.82
CA PRO A 111 12.33 -6.32 14.72
C PRO A 111 12.84 -7.20 15.87
#